data_e108f398b944bf469c9e6fac8fd90ce2
#
_entry.id   e108f398b944bf469c9e6fac8fd90ce2
#
_cell.length_a   1.000
_cell.length_b   1.000
_cell.length_c   1.000
_cell.angle_alpha   90.00
_cell.angle_beta   90.00
_cell.angle_gamma   90.00
#
_symmetry.space_group_name_H-M   'P 1'
#
loop_
_entity.id
_entity.type
_entity.pdbx_description
1 polymer ?
#
loop_
_entity_poly.entity_id
_entity_poly.type
_entity_poly.pdbx_seq_one_letter_code
_entity_poly.pdbx_strand_id
1 'polypeptide(L)'
;PRLLRKAMDFVSTEGIAVVLTPGRYNSAFFEHAYLAEKTGAALAFPEDLEVVDNKVYFLDYAGRKHRVGVVYRRLSDEYLDPFAFNPDSVIGVPGILSAYRSGNVAIVNAPGNGAADDKAIYYFVPNMIRYYLGEEPILHNAPTYMPMFDKDRKEVLDRLGELVIKDVAEAGGYGVVFGSSLDRSRREELAERIKA
;
A
#
# COMPACT_ATOMS: atom_id res chain seq x y z
N PRO A 1 -0.45 12.33 -12.02
CA PRO A 1 0.46 11.58 -12.90
C PRO A 1 1.82 12.26 -13.08
N ARG A 2 1.85 13.58 -13.35
CA ARG A 2 3.12 14.31 -13.62
C ARG A 2 4.13 14.23 -12.46
N LEU A 3 3.69 14.34 -11.20
CA LEU A 3 4.58 14.20 -10.04
C LEU A 3 5.05 12.76 -9.86
N LEU A 4 4.16 11.78 -10.06
CA LEU A 4 4.54 10.37 -10.04
C LEU A 4 5.61 10.06 -11.09
N ARG A 5 5.44 10.54 -12.33
CA ARG A 5 6.46 10.36 -13.37
C ARG A 5 7.81 10.94 -12.95
N LYS A 6 7.84 12.16 -12.41
CA LYS A 6 9.07 12.78 -11.91
C LYS A 6 9.71 11.99 -10.77
N ALA A 7 8.91 11.44 -9.85
CA ALA A 7 9.41 10.60 -8.77
C ALA A 7 10.03 9.31 -9.30
N MET A 8 9.37 8.65 -10.27
CA MET A 8 9.91 7.46 -10.92
C MET A 8 11.21 7.77 -11.66
N ASP A 9 11.27 8.86 -12.44
CA ASP A 9 12.47 9.26 -13.18
C ASP A 9 13.64 9.59 -12.25
N PHE A 10 13.37 10.17 -11.08
CA PHE A 10 14.38 10.53 -10.09
C PHE A 10 15.11 9.32 -9.50
N VAL A 11 14.40 8.20 -9.30
CA VAL A 11 14.97 6.98 -8.70
C VAL A 11 15.33 5.91 -9.73
N SER A 12 14.88 6.06 -10.98
CA SER A 12 15.06 5.06 -12.03
C SER A 12 16.53 4.74 -12.28
N THR A 13 16.81 3.45 -12.43
CA THR A 13 18.05 2.97 -13.03
C THR A 13 17.92 2.96 -14.56
N GLU A 14 18.87 2.36 -15.26
CA GLU A 14 18.77 2.22 -16.72
C GLU A 14 17.59 1.34 -17.14
N GLY A 15 16.72 1.84 -18.01
CA GLY A 15 15.59 1.09 -18.55
C GLY A 15 14.29 1.87 -18.59
N ILE A 16 13.21 1.17 -18.92
CA ILE A 16 11.86 1.74 -18.97
C ILE A 16 11.21 1.76 -17.59
N ALA A 17 10.19 2.59 -17.44
CA ALA A 17 9.31 2.58 -16.29
C ALA A 17 8.12 1.63 -16.51
N VAL A 18 7.74 0.88 -15.49
CA VAL A 18 6.53 0.04 -15.51
C VAL A 18 5.63 0.31 -14.30
N VAL A 19 4.33 0.14 -14.49
CA VAL A 19 3.34 0.07 -13.42
C VAL A 19 2.97 -1.41 -13.25
N LEU A 20 3.39 -2.01 -12.15
CA LEU A 20 3.09 -3.41 -11.83
C LEU A 20 1.72 -3.50 -11.16
N THR A 21 0.79 -4.17 -11.82
CA THR A 21 -0.58 -4.42 -11.34
C THR A 21 -0.79 -5.88 -10.96
N PRO A 22 -1.54 -6.20 -9.89
CA PRO A 22 -1.90 -7.58 -9.57
C PRO A 22 -2.97 -8.16 -10.50
N GLY A 23 -3.47 -7.36 -11.47
CA GLY A 23 -4.40 -7.86 -12.47
C GLY A 23 -5.76 -7.16 -12.48
N ARG A 24 -6.59 -7.60 -13.44
CA ARG A 24 -7.88 -6.97 -13.78
C ARG A 24 -8.97 -7.12 -12.72
N TYR A 25 -8.81 -8.07 -11.82
CA TYR A 25 -9.75 -8.29 -10.72
C TYR A 25 -9.49 -7.38 -9.51
N ASN A 26 -8.41 -6.62 -9.51
CA ASN A 26 -8.14 -5.64 -8.48
C ASN A 26 -9.08 -4.44 -8.62
N SER A 27 -9.70 -4.01 -7.52
CA SER A 27 -10.66 -2.90 -7.51
C SER A 27 -10.09 -1.57 -8.03
N ALA A 28 -8.78 -1.37 -7.92
CA ALA A 28 -8.07 -0.18 -8.40
C ALA A 28 -7.45 -0.37 -9.80
N PHE A 29 -7.77 -1.43 -10.55
CA PHE A 29 -7.15 -1.70 -11.84
C PHE A 29 -7.29 -0.54 -12.84
N PHE A 30 -8.46 0.13 -12.86
CA PHE A 30 -8.65 1.32 -13.69
C PHE A 30 -7.61 2.41 -13.38
N GLU A 31 -7.36 2.66 -12.10
CA GLU A 31 -6.33 3.61 -11.66
C GLU A 31 -4.94 3.18 -12.11
N HIS A 32 -4.60 1.89 -12.03
CA HIS A 32 -3.31 1.37 -12.48
C HIS A 32 -3.10 1.63 -13.98
N ALA A 33 -4.09 1.29 -14.80
CA ALA A 33 -4.05 1.53 -16.25
C ALA A 33 -3.97 3.02 -16.59
N TYR A 34 -4.77 3.85 -15.90
CA TYR A 34 -4.74 5.31 -16.06
C TYR A 34 -3.38 5.91 -15.70
N LEU A 35 -2.78 5.46 -14.59
CA LEU A 35 -1.47 5.95 -14.18
C LEU A 35 -0.38 5.51 -15.18
N ALA A 36 -0.41 4.28 -15.68
CA ALA A 36 0.51 3.82 -16.71
C ALA A 36 0.41 4.69 -17.96
N GLU A 37 -0.79 4.89 -18.50
CA GLU A 37 -1.04 5.75 -19.66
C GLU A 37 -0.53 7.18 -19.44
N LYS A 38 -0.92 7.81 -18.33
CA LYS A 38 -0.61 9.24 -18.07
C LYS A 38 0.84 9.50 -17.67
N THR A 39 1.57 8.49 -17.24
CA THR A 39 3.01 8.59 -16.96
C THR A 39 3.88 8.15 -18.12
N GLY A 40 3.31 7.49 -19.14
CA GLY A 40 4.05 6.87 -20.23
C GLY A 40 4.85 5.64 -19.79
N ALA A 41 4.49 5.03 -18.65
CA ALA A 41 5.03 3.77 -18.21
C ALA A 41 4.28 2.60 -18.87
N ALA A 42 4.95 1.45 -19.06
CA ALA A 42 4.25 0.25 -19.48
C ALA A 42 3.38 -0.29 -18.33
N LEU A 43 2.14 -0.69 -18.63
CA LEU A 43 1.34 -1.47 -17.69
C LEU A 43 1.83 -2.91 -17.74
N ALA A 44 2.32 -3.43 -16.63
CA ALA A 44 2.86 -4.78 -16.53
C ALA A 44 2.03 -5.64 -15.57
N PHE A 45 1.69 -6.83 -16.02
CA PHE A 45 1.21 -7.91 -15.16
C PHE A 45 2.43 -8.72 -14.66
N PRO A 46 2.31 -9.55 -13.61
CA PRO A 46 3.42 -10.36 -13.12
C PRO A 46 4.08 -11.22 -14.22
N GLU A 47 3.27 -11.82 -15.08
CA GLU A 47 3.69 -12.65 -16.20
C GLU A 47 4.42 -11.90 -17.31
N ASP A 48 4.30 -10.58 -17.39
CA ASP A 48 5.02 -9.73 -18.32
C ASP A 48 6.42 -9.38 -17.83
N LEU A 49 6.76 -9.73 -16.58
CA LEU A 49 8.04 -9.40 -15.97
C LEU A 49 8.85 -10.68 -15.70
N GLU A 50 10.11 -10.63 -16.03
CA GLU A 50 11.08 -11.66 -15.66
C GLU A 50 12.34 -11.07 -15.04
N VAL A 51 12.98 -11.82 -14.16
CA VAL A 51 14.27 -11.46 -13.56
C VAL A 51 15.34 -12.40 -14.09
N VAL A 52 16.35 -11.84 -14.76
CA VAL A 52 17.50 -12.55 -15.28
C VAL A 52 18.77 -11.84 -14.82
N ASP A 53 19.70 -12.56 -14.23
CA ASP A 53 20.95 -12.01 -13.70
C ASP A 53 20.76 -10.77 -12.81
N ASN A 54 19.80 -10.84 -11.90
CA ASN A 54 19.39 -9.72 -11.03
C ASN A 54 18.98 -8.45 -11.79
N LYS A 55 18.43 -8.59 -12.97
CA LYS A 55 17.89 -7.49 -13.77
C LYS A 55 16.46 -7.81 -14.15
N VAL A 56 15.59 -6.79 -14.07
CA VAL A 56 14.18 -6.94 -14.42
C VAL A 56 13.98 -6.58 -15.90
N TYR A 57 13.21 -7.41 -16.60
CA TYR A 57 12.84 -7.21 -17.99
C TYR A 57 11.32 -7.27 -18.15
N PHE A 58 10.79 -6.38 -18.96
CA PHE A 58 9.41 -6.39 -19.42
C PHE A 58 9.35 -7.03 -20.81
N LEU A 59 8.48 -8.00 -20.97
CA LEU A 59 8.19 -8.64 -22.26
C LEU A 59 6.96 -7.98 -22.89
N ASP A 60 7.15 -7.37 -24.05
CA ASP A 60 6.02 -6.83 -24.80
C ASP A 60 5.28 -7.94 -25.60
N TYR A 61 4.11 -7.63 -26.16
CA TYR A 61 3.32 -8.62 -26.91
C TYR A 61 3.99 -9.08 -28.21
N ALA A 62 5.10 -8.50 -28.62
CA ALA A 62 5.94 -9.00 -29.71
C ALA A 62 7.06 -9.90 -29.20
N GLY A 63 7.09 -10.19 -27.90
CA GLY A 63 8.12 -11.00 -27.25
C GLY A 63 9.47 -10.30 -27.09
N ARG A 64 9.52 -8.98 -27.28
CA ARG A 64 10.78 -8.23 -27.10
C ARG A 64 10.97 -7.89 -25.64
N LYS A 65 12.21 -8.07 -25.18
CA LYS A 65 12.64 -7.76 -23.82
C LYS A 65 13.08 -6.30 -23.72
N HIS A 66 12.49 -5.58 -22.78
CA HIS A 66 12.87 -4.21 -22.44
C HIS A 66 13.41 -4.19 -20.99
N ARG A 67 14.61 -3.65 -20.81
CA ARG A 67 15.18 -3.46 -19.48
C ARG A 67 14.28 -2.54 -18.66
N VAL A 68 13.96 -2.93 -17.42
CA VAL A 68 13.16 -2.14 -16.48
C VAL A 68 14.09 -1.41 -15.52
N GLY A 69 13.99 -0.08 -15.48
CA GLY A 69 14.76 0.76 -14.57
C GLY A 69 13.99 1.11 -13.29
N VAL A 70 12.66 1.19 -13.37
CA VAL A 70 11.81 1.48 -12.22
C VAL A 70 10.46 0.78 -12.32
N VAL A 71 10.02 0.23 -11.21
CA VAL A 71 8.71 -0.41 -11.03
C VAL A 71 7.89 0.44 -10.05
N TYR A 72 6.77 1.00 -10.52
CA TYR A 72 5.73 1.50 -9.64
C TYR A 72 4.77 0.36 -9.30
N ARG A 73 4.91 -0.18 -8.09
CA ARG A 73 4.12 -1.34 -7.66
C ARG A 73 2.75 -0.94 -7.12
N ARG A 74 1.74 -1.74 -7.47
CA ARG A 74 0.36 -1.60 -7.00
C ARG A 74 -0.13 -2.86 -6.29
N LEU A 75 0.78 -3.57 -5.66
CA LEU A 75 0.50 -4.72 -4.79
C LEU A 75 1.30 -4.58 -3.50
N SER A 76 0.82 -5.22 -2.43
CA SER A 76 1.46 -5.18 -1.12
C SER A 76 2.77 -5.98 -1.10
N ASP A 77 3.60 -5.69 -0.10
CA ASP A 77 4.91 -6.32 0.08
C ASP A 77 4.82 -7.84 0.10
N GLU A 78 3.84 -8.36 0.83
CA GLU A 78 3.61 -9.79 1.02
C GLU A 78 3.54 -10.57 -0.30
N TYR A 79 2.96 -9.97 -1.34
CA TYR A 79 2.78 -10.62 -2.64
C TYR A 79 3.82 -10.24 -3.69
N LEU A 80 4.74 -9.31 -3.38
CA LEU A 80 5.65 -8.72 -4.36
C LEU A 80 6.65 -9.73 -4.94
N ASP A 81 7.23 -10.57 -4.10
CA ASP A 81 8.25 -11.55 -4.49
C ASP A 81 8.03 -12.88 -3.76
N PRO A 82 7.59 -13.95 -4.45
CA PRO A 82 7.37 -15.24 -3.82
C PRO A 82 8.63 -15.87 -3.26
N PHE A 83 9.83 -15.48 -3.72
CA PHE A 83 11.07 -16.00 -3.15
C PHE A 83 11.50 -15.34 -1.84
N ALA A 84 10.87 -14.20 -1.51
CA ALA A 84 11.25 -13.42 -0.33
C ALA A 84 10.14 -13.31 0.72
N PHE A 85 8.89 -13.40 0.30
CA PHE A 85 7.72 -13.21 1.15
C PHE A 85 6.79 -14.42 1.14
N ASN A 86 5.64 -14.31 0.50
CA ASN A 86 4.67 -15.39 0.43
C ASN A 86 4.96 -16.30 -0.77
N PRO A 87 5.44 -17.57 -0.55
CA PRO A 87 5.77 -18.48 -1.63
C PRO A 87 4.56 -18.90 -2.50
N ASP A 88 3.34 -18.72 -1.99
CA ASP A 88 2.11 -19.02 -2.72
C ASP A 88 1.61 -17.83 -3.55
N SER A 89 2.36 -16.72 -3.58
CA SER A 89 1.99 -15.56 -4.38
C SER A 89 2.07 -15.86 -5.88
N VAL A 90 0.93 -15.78 -6.54
CA VAL A 90 0.80 -15.89 -8.00
C VAL A 90 0.72 -14.53 -8.70
N ILE A 91 0.75 -13.44 -7.93
CA ILE A 91 0.64 -12.05 -8.42
C ILE A 91 1.93 -11.26 -8.22
N GLY A 92 3.00 -11.91 -7.77
CA GLY A 92 4.33 -11.33 -7.57
C GLY A 92 5.28 -11.65 -8.71
N VAL A 93 6.47 -11.07 -8.66
CA VAL A 93 7.55 -11.28 -9.64
C VAL A 93 8.71 -11.97 -8.95
N PRO A 94 8.96 -13.26 -9.24
CA PRO A 94 10.03 -14.02 -8.59
C PRO A 94 11.39 -13.38 -8.77
N GLY A 95 12.10 -13.12 -7.67
CA GLY A 95 13.47 -12.57 -7.67
C GLY A 95 13.55 -11.05 -7.84
N ILE A 96 12.43 -10.32 -7.88
CA ILE A 96 12.43 -8.85 -8.04
C ILE A 96 13.18 -8.15 -6.89
N LEU A 97 13.08 -8.67 -5.65
CA LEU A 97 13.82 -8.13 -4.51
C LEU A 97 15.33 -8.35 -4.61
N SER A 98 15.77 -9.43 -5.23
CA SER A 98 17.20 -9.64 -5.51
C SER A 98 17.73 -8.59 -6.49
N ALA A 99 16.98 -8.30 -7.55
CA ALA A 99 17.29 -7.23 -8.49
C ALA A 99 17.30 -5.84 -7.82
N TYR A 100 16.32 -5.58 -6.96
CA TYR A 100 16.23 -4.33 -6.18
C TYR A 100 17.41 -4.15 -5.22
N ARG A 101 17.76 -5.19 -4.43
CA ARG A 101 18.92 -5.17 -3.51
C ARG A 101 20.26 -5.03 -4.22
N SER A 102 20.35 -5.52 -5.45
CA SER A 102 21.54 -5.36 -6.30
C SER A 102 21.61 -3.97 -6.95
N GLY A 103 20.66 -3.07 -6.70
CA GLY A 103 20.64 -1.72 -7.28
C GLY A 103 20.32 -1.71 -8.78
N ASN A 104 19.80 -2.78 -9.32
CA ASN A 104 19.55 -2.95 -10.75
C ASN A 104 18.13 -2.49 -11.19
N VAL A 105 17.25 -2.23 -10.26
CA VAL A 105 15.90 -1.69 -10.47
C VAL A 105 15.48 -0.88 -9.25
N ALA A 106 14.79 0.22 -9.45
CA ALA A 106 14.11 0.92 -8.37
C ALA A 106 12.68 0.41 -8.20
N ILE A 107 12.19 0.37 -6.97
CA ILE A 107 10.79 0.03 -6.67
C ILE A 107 10.14 1.21 -5.94
N VAL A 108 9.05 1.71 -6.46
CA VAL A 108 8.23 2.80 -5.90
C VAL A 108 6.81 2.23 -5.68
N ASN A 109 6.23 2.29 -4.54
CA ASN A 109 6.75 2.61 -3.21
C ASN A 109 7.78 1.56 -2.75
N ALA A 110 8.76 1.99 -1.99
CA ALA A 110 9.81 1.11 -1.50
C ALA A 110 9.22 -0.08 -0.71
N PRO A 111 9.74 -1.30 -0.88
CA PRO A 111 9.40 -2.42 0.00
C PRO A 111 9.67 -2.06 1.47
N GLY A 112 8.76 -2.47 2.37
CA GLY A 112 8.85 -2.18 3.79
C GLY A 112 8.19 -0.88 4.25
N ASN A 113 7.64 -0.06 3.34
CA ASN A 113 6.96 1.18 3.72
C ASN A 113 5.51 1.00 4.20
N GLY A 114 5.02 -0.23 4.31
CA GLY A 114 3.65 -0.53 4.74
C GLY A 114 3.29 0.04 6.12
N ALA A 115 4.28 0.31 6.98
CA ALA A 115 4.04 1.03 8.23
C ALA A 115 3.42 2.43 8.03
N ALA A 116 3.69 3.09 6.89
CA ALA A 116 3.10 4.38 6.57
C ALA A 116 1.62 4.31 6.15
N ASP A 117 1.15 3.13 5.73
CA ASP A 117 -0.24 2.86 5.35
C ASP A 117 -1.09 2.38 6.54
N ASP A 118 -0.45 2.04 7.67
CA ASP A 118 -1.12 1.61 8.89
C ASP A 118 -1.96 2.75 9.47
N LYS A 119 -3.25 2.47 9.73
CA LYS A 119 -4.17 3.49 10.25
C LYS A 119 -3.83 3.96 11.65
N ALA A 120 -3.05 3.17 12.41
CA ALA A 120 -2.55 3.60 13.71
C ALA A 120 -1.55 4.75 13.58
N ILE A 121 -0.72 4.76 12.54
CA ILE A 121 0.22 5.86 12.30
C ILE A 121 -0.52 7.19 12.11
N TYR A 122 -1.68 7.19 11.46
CA TYR A 122 -2.50 8.39 11.29
C TYR A 122 -2.85 9.07 12.63
N TYR A 123 -3.10 8.29 13.68
CA TYR A 123 -3.36 8.80 15.03
C TYR A 123 -2.17 9.63 15.57
N PHE A 124 -0.94 9.20 15.27
CA PHE A 124 0.28 9.84 15.78
C PHE A 124 0.77 11.01 14.93
N VAL A 125 0.34 11.13 13.66
CA VAL A 125 0.85 12.16 12.73
C VAL A 125 0.85 13.57 13.31
N PRO A 126 -0.22 14.08 13.97
CA PRO A 126 -0.19 15.42 14.56
C PRO A 126 0.92 15.61 15.61
N ASN A 127 1.15 14.58 16.42
CA ASN A 127 2.22 14.62 17.42
C ASN A 127 3.61 14.49 16.80
N MET A 128 3.75 13.70 15.72
CA MET A 128 4.99 13.61 14.96
C MET A 128 5.35 14.97 14.32
N ILE A 129 4.39 15.69 13.76
CA ILE A 129 4.61 17.03 13.20
C ILE A 129 5.13 17.97 14.28
N ARG A 130 4.48 18.01 15.45
CA ARG A 130 4.94 18.85 16.57
C ARG A 130 6.32 18.47 17.06
N TYR A 131 6.60 17.17 17.17
CA TYR A 131 7.87 16.67 17.70
C TYR A 131 9.04 16.91 16.73
N TYR A 132 8.88 16.54 15.46
CA TYR A 132 9.99 16.59 14.50
C TYR A 132 10.16 17.96 13.83
N LEU A 133 9.06 18.69 13.61
CA LEU A 133 9.09 19.96 12.89
C LEU A 133 8.96 21.18 13.82
N GLY A 134 8.47 20.99 15.05
CA GLY A 134 8.16 22.11 15.96
C GLY A 134 6.98 22.96 15.48
N GLU A 135 6.11 22.41 14.62
CA GLU A 135 5.02 23.13 13.97
C GLU A 135 3.67 22.55 14.37
N GLU A 136 2.60 23.33 14.21
CA GLU A 136 1.23 22.82 14.28
C GLU A 136 0.80 22.24 12.93
N PRO A 137 -0.01 21.14 12.92
CA PRO A 137 -0.53 20.59 11.68
C PRO A 137 -1.37 21.61 10.89
N ILE A 138 -1.05 21.80 9.62
CA ILE A 138 -1.84 22.66 8.71
C ILE A 138 -3.20 22.02 8.41
N LEU A 139 -3.19 20.71 8.15
CA LEU A 139 -4.41 19.93 7.94
C LEU A 139 -4.77 19.21 9.24
N HIS A 140 -6.03 19.33 9.65
CA HIS A 140 -6.54 18.65 10.83
C HIS A 140 -6.92 17.21 10.49
N ASN A 141 -6.48 16.26 11.31
CA ASN A 141 -6.96 14.90 11.23
C ASN A 141 -8.44 14.82 11.63
N ALA A 142 -9.17 13.89 11.03
CA ALA A 142 -10.46 13.50 11.59
C ALA A 142 -10.24 12.99 13.03
N PRO A 143 -11.16 13.28 13.99
CA PRO A 143 -11.06 12.75 15.33
C PRO A 143 -10.90 11.23 15.29
N THR A 144 -9.77 10.75 15.82
CA THR A 144 -9.38 9.34 15.77
C THR A 144 -9.03 8.89 17.17
N TYR A 145 -9.49 7.72 17.53
CA TYR A 145 -9.30 7.10 18.84
C TYR A 145 -8.55 5.77 18.67
N MET A 146 -7.66 5.47 19.62
CA MET A 146 -6.84 4.27 19.62
C MET A 146 -7.17 3.44 20.86
N PRO A 147 -8.01 2.40 20.77
CA PRO A 147 -8.48 1.64 21.94
C PRO A 147 -7.38 0.95 22.75
N MET A 148 -6.17 0.84 22.24
CA MET A 148 -5.02 0.40 23.02
C MET A 148 -4.69 1.32 24.21
N PHE A 149 -5.12 2.59 24.16
CA PHE A 149 -5.01 3.53 25.25
C PHE A 149 -6.32 3.58 26.06
N ASP A 150 -6.24 3.46 27.38
CA ASP A 150 -7.41 3.37 28.27
C ASP A 150 -8.39 4.53 28.10
N LYS A 151 -7.86 5.76 27.95
CA LYS A 151 -8.69 6.95 27.74
C LYS A 151 -9.52 6.84 26.44
N ASP A 152 -8.88 6.46 25.36
CA ASP A 152 -9.52 6.36 24.05
C ASP A 152 -10.47 5.15 24.03
N ARG A 153 -10.08 4.04 24.65
CA ARG A 153 -10.93 2.85 24.78
C ARG A 153 -12.25 3.18 25.47
N LYS A 154 -12.19 3.93 26.56
CA LYS A 154 -13.40 4.38 27.26
C LYS A 154 -14.30 5.22 26.34
N GLU A 155 -13.75 6.22 25.67
CA GLU A 155 -14.48 7.08 24.74
C GLU A 155 -15.13 6.28 23.60
N VAL A 156 -14.37 5.30 23.03
CA VAL A 156 -14.88 4.43 21.97
C VAL A 156 -16.05 3.57 22.47
N LEU A 157 -15.93 2.96 23.66
CA LEU A 157 -16.99 2.12 24.21
C LEU A 157 -18.26 2.92 24.54
N ASP A 158 -18.10 4.12 25.07
CA ASP A 158 -19.22 5.01 25.41
C ASP A 158 -19.98 5.50 24.15
N ARG A 159 -19.28 5.64 23.00
CA ARG A 159 -19.81 6.18 21.76
C ARG A 159 -19.83 5.21 20.59
N LEU A 160 -19.72 3.92 20.85
CA LEU A 160 -19.55 2.89 19.82
C LEU A 160 -20.62 2.97 18.70
N GLY A 161 -21.84 3.37 19.04
CA GLY A 161 -22.94 3.55 18.06
C GLY A 161 -22.78 4.74 17.12
N GLU A 162 -21.88 5.67 17.39
CA GLU A 162 -21.66 6.89 16.61
C GLU A 162 -20.39 6.80 15.75
N LEU A 163 -19.50 5.87 16.06
CA LEU A 163 -18.16 5.79 15.49
C LEU A 163 -18.09 4.84 14.31
N VAL A 164 -17.08 5.05 13.48
CA VAL A 164 -16.65 4.10 12.45
C VAL A 164 -15.40 3.40 12.95
N ILE A 165 -15.49 2.09 13.07
CA ILE A 165 -14.40 1.23 13.51
C ILE A 165 -13.69 0.66 12.29
N LYS A 166 -12.37 0.66 12.31
CA LYS A 166 -11.53 0.16 11.20
C LYS A 166 -10.40 -0.69 11.75
N ASP A 167 -10.14 -1.82 11.12
CA ASP A 167 -8.91 -2.56 11.36
C ASP A 167 -7.70 -1.76 10.89
N VAL A 168 -6.60 -1.82 11.65
CA VAL A 168 -5.40 -1.00 11.39
C VAL A 168 -4.69 -1.39 10.10
N ALA A 169 -4.59 -2.68 9.80
CA ALA A 169 -3.84 -3.23 8.67
C ALA A 169 -4.67 -3.43 7.38
N GLU A 170 -6.00 -3.41 7.47
CA GLU A 170 -6.87 -3.71 6.33
C GLU A 170 -7.03 -2.52 5.37
N ALA A 171 -7.26 -2.80 4.08
CA ALA A 171 -7.45 -1.82 3.02
C ALA A 171 -8.74 -2.13 2.21
N GLY A 172 -9.10 -1.25 1.27
CA GLY A 172 -10.22 -1.49 0.35
C GLY A 172 -11.60 -1.56 0.99
N GLY A 173 -11.77 -1.05 2.23
CA GLY A 173 -13.03 -1.09 2.97
C GLY A 173 -13.26 -2.37 3.77
N TYR A 174 -12.35 -3.34 3.70
CA TYR A 174 -12.40 -4.52 4.57
C TYR A 174 -12.19 -4.13 6.03
N GLY A 175 -12.88 -4.82 6.95
CA GLY A 175 -12.80 -4.54 8.38
C GLY A 175 -13.39 -3.19 8.81
N VAL A 176 -14.14 -2.50 7.94
CA VAL A 176 -14.83 -1.24 8.28
C VAL A 176 -16.21 -1.54 8.84
N VAL A 177 -16.45 -1.11 10.06
CA VAL A 177 -17.72 -1.30 10.76
C VAL A 177 -18.30 0.07 11.15
N PHE A 178 -19.52 0.34 10.71
CA PHE A 178 -20.27 1.51 11.14
C PHE A 178 -21.05 1.18 12.40
N GLY A 179 -20.70 1.76 13.53
CA GLY A 179 -21.38 1.50 14.81
C GLY A 179 -22.88 1.81 14.78
N SER A 180 -23.27 2.81 13.97
CA SER A 180 -24.68 3.17 13.77
C SER A 180 -25.51 2.09 13.05
N SER A 181 -24.86 1.22 12.27
CA SER A 181 -25.52 0.14 11.53
C SER A 181 -25.65 -1.17 12.31
N LEU A 182 -25.03 -1.24 13.50
CA LEU A 182 -25.05 -2.44 14.33
C LEU A 182 -26.31 -2.50 15.18
N ASP A 183 -26.92 -3.69 15.24
CA ASP A 183 -27.91 -4.00 16.28
C ASP A 183 -27.21 -4.12 17.66
N ARG A 184 -28.03 -4.26 18.70
CA ARG A 184 -27.55 -4.31 20.07
C ARG A 184 -26.58 -5.46 20.31
N SER A 185 -26.89 -6.66 19.82
CA SER A 185 -26.10 -7.87 20.05
C SER A 185 -24.71 -7.75 19.41
N ARG A 186 -24.65 -7.31 18.14
CA ARG A 186 -23.38 -7.08 17.42
C ARG A 186 -22.55 -5.98 18.04
N ARG A 187 -23.21 -4.96 18.60
CA ARG A 187 -22.49 -3.87 19.29
C ARG A 187 -21.87 -4.36 20.60
N GLU A 188 -22.59 -5.20 21.36
CA GLU A 188 -22.05 -5.84 22.57
C GLU A 188 -20.88 -6.78 22.24
N GLU A 189 -20.97 -7.59 21.19
CA GLU A 189 -19.87 -8.44 20.71
C GLU A 189 -18.63 -7.61 20.32
N LEU A 190 -18.82 -6.54 19.56
CA LEU A 190 -17.73 -5.65 19.18
C LEU A 190 -17.10 -4.96 20.38
N ALA A 191 -17.90 -4.55 21.35
CA ALA A 191 -17.41 -3.96 22.60
C ALA A 191 -16.51 -4.93 23.38
N GLU A 192 -16.88 -6.21 23.47
CA GLU A 192 -16.03 -7.23 24.11
C GLU A 192 -14.70 -7.44 23.37
N ARG A 193 -14.73 -7.47 22.03
CA ARG A 193 -13.50 -7.53 21.22
C ARG A 193 -12.57 -6.34 21.43
N ILE A 194 -13.13 -5.13 21.64
CA ILE A 194 -12.34 -3.91 21.90
C ILE A 194 -11.74 -3.91 23.31
N LYS A 195 -12.37 -4.59 24.25
CA LYS A 195 -11.85 -4.73 25.64
C LYS A 195 -10.74 -5.76 25.77
N ALA A 196 -10.75 -6.81 24.93
CA ALA A 196 -9.77 -7.90 24.94
C ALA A 196 -8.40 -7.45 24.42
#